data_dea33389a391046c2b7180f4738412e2
#
_entry.id   dea33389a391046c2b7180f4738412e2
#
_cell.length_a   1.000
_cell.length_b   1.000
_cell.length_c   1.000
_cell.angle_alpha   90.00
_cell.angle_beta   90.00
_cell.angle_gamma   90.00
#
_symmetry.space_group_name_H-M   'P 1'
#
loop_
_entity.id
_entity.type
_entity.pdbx_description
1 polymer ?
#
loop_
_entity_poly.entity_id
_entity_poly.type
_entity_poly.pdbx_seq_one_letter_code
_entity_poly.pdbx_strand_id
1 'polypeptide(L)'
;MRVAIVENTRITHHGQVGVALHEAAALIDIWRPWSGQPLPASPDADALVVFGGEQSAVDDHTHPYLPALAELMAAYTALDRPVLGICLGSQLLARAYGGDNHLGVALEFGWVDVSLTDAGRADPVLSQVPQTFPIFQWHSDTFTLPPG
;
A
#
# COMPACT_ATOMS: atom_id res chain seq x y z
N MET A 1 -7.38 -5.35 18.12
CA MET A 1 -7.31 -5.24 16.65
C MET A 1 -6.10 -5.99 16.15
N ARG A 2 -6.25 -6.89 15.18
CA ARG A 2 -5.14 -7.58 14.49
C ARG A 2 -4.91 -6.90 13.15
N VAL A 3 -3.65 -6.66 12.80
CA VAL A 3 -3.27 -6.03 11.54
C VAL A 3 -2.28 -6.93 10.82
N ALA A 4 -2.62 -7.33 9.60
CA ALA A 4 -1.69 -8.01 8.73
C ALA A 4 -0.78 -6.98 8.04
N ILE A 5 0.52 -7.22 8.03
CA ILE A 5 1.50 -6.41 7.32
C ILE A 5 2.16 -7.29 6.26
N VAL A 6 2.19 -6.82 5.02
CA VAL A 6 2.98 -7.43 3.94
C VAL A 6 4.22 -6.58 3.69
N GLU A 7 5.39 -7.18 3.91
CA GLU A 7 6.69 -6.62 3.56
C GLU A 7 7.11 -7.19 2.21
N ASN A 8 7.35 -6.34 1.22
CA ASN A 8 7.72 -6.73 -0.14
C ASN A 8 9.23 -6.76 -0.38
N THR A 9 10.03 -6.36 0.61
CA THR A 9 11.49 -6.35 0.54
C THR A 9 12.11 -6.72 1.89
N ARG A 10 13.39 -7.07 1.88
CA ARG A 10 14.14 -7.43 3.10
C ARG A 10 14.33 -6.26 4.05
N ILE A 11 14.30 -5.04 3.52
CA ILE A 11 14.59 -3.81 4.28
C ILE A 11 13.31 -2.98 4.33
N THR A 12 12.29 -3.48 5.02
CA THR A 12 11.06 -2.73 5.26
C THR A 12 11.10 -2.10 6.64
N HIS A 13 11.11 -0.78 6.68
CA HIS A 13 10.94 -0.01 7.91
C HIS A 13 9.48 0.45 8.01
N HIS A 14 8.80 0.08 9.08
CA HIS A 14 7.38 0.44 9.25
C HIS A 14 7.17 1.92 9.59
N GLY A 15 8.24 2.64 10.02
CA GLY A 15 8.20 4.09 10.26
C GLY A 15 7.03 4.51 11.17
N GLN A 16 6.37 5.59 10.80
CA GLN A 16 5.23 6.12 11.57
C GLN A 16 4.02 5.19 11.60
N VAL A 17 3.84 4.35 10.58
CA VAL A 17 2.80 3.31 10.60
C VAL A 17 3.03 2.34 11.76
N GLY A 18 4.27 1.87 11.92
CA GLY A 18 4.63 0.98 13.04
C GLY A 18 4.43 1.64 14.40
N VAL A 19 4.77 2.92 14.53
CA VAL A 19 4.53 3.71 15.75
C VAL A 19 3.03 3.78 16.06
N ALA A 20 2.22 4.17 15.07
CA ALA A 20 0.76 4.29 15.24
C ALA A 20 0.11 2.96 15.61
N LEU A 21 0.54 1.85 14.99
CA LEU A 21 0.04 0.52 15.32
C LEU A 21 0.42 0.09 16.76
N HIS A 22 1.63 0.44 17.20
CA HIS A 22 2.06 0.18 18.57
C HIS A 22 1.25 0.99 19.58
N GLU A 23 1.05 2.29 19.32
CA GLU A 23 0.22 3.16 20.17
C GLU A 23 -1.24 2.70 20.24
N ALA A 24 -1.75 2.12 19.14
CA ALA A 24 -3.08 1.51 19.10
C ALA A 24 -3.13 0.10 19.74
N ALA A 25 -2.03 -0.39 20.31
CA ALA A 25 -1.89 -1.74 20.84
C ALA A 25 -2.36 -2.84 19.87
N ALA A 26 -2.07 -2.67 18.58
CA ALA A 26 -2.41 -3.63 17.55
C ALA A 26 -1.55 -4.90 17.68
N LEU A 27 -2.17 -6.05 17.49
CA LEU A 27 -1.47 -7.31 17.26
C LEU A 27 -1.07 -7.36 15.78
N ILE A 28 0.22 -7.55 15.52
CA ILE A 28 0.77 -7.45 14.16
C ILE A 28 1.19 -8.83 13.69
N ASP A 29 0.68 -9.26 12.54
CA ASP A 29 1.12 -10.45 11.82
C ASP A 29 1.87 -10.01 10.57
N ILE A 30 3.13 -10.43 10.41
CA ILE A 30 3.98 -10.01 9.29
C ILE A 30 4.13 -11.13 8.27
N TRP A 31 3.86 -10.81 7.01
CA TRP A 31 4.00 -11.70 5.86
C TRP A 31 5.13 -11.21 4.94
N ARG A 32 6.02 -12.14 4.55
CA ARG A 32 7.21 -11.86 3.72
C ARG A 32 7.23 -12.74 2.47
N PRO A 33 6.35 -12.47 1.49
CA PRO A 33 6.24 -13.34 0.31
C PRO A 33 7.52 -13.38 -0.52
N TRP A 34 8.34 -12.34 -0.50
CA TRP A 34 9.67 -12.34 -1.13
C TRP A 34 10.60 -13.45 -0.61
N SER A 35 10.37 -13.96 0.58
CA SER A 35 11.16 -15.07 1.17
C SER A 35 10.61 -16.45 0.84
N GLY A 36 9.55 -16.54 0.04
CA GLY A 36 8.83 -17.77 -0.25
C GLY A 36 7.74 -18.10 0.77
N GLN A 37 7.48 -17.22 1.75
CA GLN A 37 6.36 -17.38 2.67
C GLN A 37 5.05 -17.21 1.90
N PRO A 38 4.11 -18.18 1.97
CA PRO A 38 2.82 -18.02 1.30
C PRO A 38 2.00 -16.90 1.97
N LEU A 39 1.26 -16.15 1.16
CA LEU A 39 0.25 -15.24 1.67
C LEU A 39 -0.93 -16.02 2.26
N PRO A 40 -1.70 -15.43 3.22
CA PRO A 40 -2.93 -16.04 3.68
C PRO A 40 -3.91 -16.20 2.53
N ALA A 41 -4.63 -17.32 2.49
CA ALA A 41 -5.57 -17.62 1.43
C ALA A 41 -6.84 -16.74 1.48
N SER A 42 -7.08 -16.06 2.58
CA SER A 42 -8.21 -15.16 2.80
C SER A 42 -7.88 -14.14 3.89
N PRO A 43 -8.62 -13.02 3.99
CA PRO A 43 -8.46 -12.05 5.07
C PRO A 43 -8.68 -12.68 6.44
N ASP A 44 -7.62 -12.70 7.27
CA ASP A 44 -7.62 -13.30 8.62
C ASP A 44 -7.35 -12.27 9.74
N ALA A 45 -7.10 -11.01 9.38
CA ALA A 45 -6.90 -9.88 10.29
C ALA A 45 -7.98 -8.81 10.09
N ASP A 46 -8.06 -7.84 11.00
CA ASP A 46 -9.05 -6.75 10.95
C ASP A 46 -8.68 -5.68 9.91
N ALA A 47 -7.40 -5.56 9.56
CA ALA A 47 -6.87 -4.62 8.58
C ALA A 47 -5.63 -5.17 7.89
N LEU A 48 -5.29 -4.60 6.71
CA LEU A 48 -4.11 -4.95 5.94
C LEU A 48 -3.26 -3.70 5.64
N VAL A 49 -1.95 -3.81 5.84
CA VAL A 49 -0.96 -2.82 5.38
C VAL A 49 0.00 -3.49 4.40
N VAL A 50 0.12 -2.94 3.20
CA VAL A 50 1.06 -3.41 2.18
C VAL A 50 2.11 -2.36 1.94
N PHE A 51 3.34 -2.67 2.34
CA PHE A 51 4.48 -1.76 2.19
C PHE A 51 5.05 -1.76 0.78
N GLY A 52 5.96 -0.82 0.55
CA GLY A 52 6.71 -0.65 -0.69
C GLY A 52 7.70 -1.78 -0.98
N GLY A 53 8.34 -1.69 -2.12
CA GLY A 53 9.38 -2.60 -2.60
C GLY A 53 10.01 -2.05 -3.87
N GLU A 54 11.13 -2.65 -4.28
CA GLU A 54 11.89 -2.26 -5.46
C GLU A 54 11.32 -2.80 -6.79
N GLN A 55 10.42 -3.78 -6.73
CA GLN A 55 9.77 -4.37 -7.91
C GLN A 55 8.62 -3.50 -8.41
N SER A 56 8.28 -3.66 -9.67
CA SER A 56 7.05 -3.10 -10.24
C SER A 56 5.81 -3.88 -9.81
N ALA A 57 4.67 -3.22 -9.73
CA ALA A 57 3.39 -3.85 -9.39
C ALA A 57 2.89 -4.87 -10.46
N VAL A 58 3.55 -4.96 -11.60
CA VAL A 58 3.23 -5.90 -12.71
C VAL A 58 4.35 -6.89 -13.00
N ASP A 59 5.34 -7.02 -12.12
CA ASP A 59 6.47 -7.95 -12.23
C ASP A 59 6.09 -9.40 -11.88
N ASP A 60 4.97 -9.88 -12.36
CA ASP A 60 4.42 -11.20 -12.02
C ASP A 60 5.36 -12.35 -12.36
N HIS A 61 6.20 -12.17 -13.40
CA HIS A 61 7.14 -13.21 -13.83
C HIS A 61 8.27 -13.43 -12.80
N THR A 62 8.77 -12.37 -12.20
CA THR A 62 9.87 -12.42 -11.22
C THR A 62 9.36 -12.46 -9.78
N HIS A 63 8.14 -11.99 -9.57
CA HIS A 63 7.48 -11.93 -8.26
C HIS A 63 6.07 -12.53 -8.33
N PRO A 64 5.95 -13.86 -8.48
CA PRO A 64 4.68 -14.52 -8.78
C PRO A 64 3.61 -14.42 -7.66
N TYR A 65 3.95 -13.85 -6.52
CA TYR A 65 3.00 -13.59 -5.44
C TYR A 65 2.18 -12.30 -5.65
N LEU A 66 2.61 -11.39 -6.54
CA LEU A 66 1.96 -10.08 -6.72
C LEU A 66 0.48 -10.17 -7.14
N PRO A 67 0.08 -11.04 -8.08
CA PRO A 67 -1.34 -11.21 -8.40
C PRO A 67 -2.16 -11.64 -7.18
N ALA A 68 -1.70 -12.64 -6.43
CA ALA A 68 -2.38 -13.11 -5.23
C ALA A 68 -2.44 -12.04 -4.13
N LEU A 69 -1.42 -11.18 -4.03
CA LEU A 69 -1.43 -10.05 -3.11
C LEU A 69 -2.48 -9.00 -3.50
N ALA A 70 -2.60 -8.66 -4.78
CA ALA A 70 -3.64 -7.76 -5.27
C ALA A 70 -5.05 -8.33 -5.01
N GLU A 71 -5.26 -9.62 -5.27
CA GLU A 71 -6.52 -10.31 -4.95
C GLU A 71 -6.83 -10.30 -3.45
N LEU A 72 -5.82 -10.51 -2.60
CA LEU A 72 -5.97 -10.43 -1.15
C LEU A 72 -6.37 -9.02 -0.69
N MET A 73 -5.77 -7.96 -1.26
CA MET A 73 -6.15 -6.57 -0.98
C MET A 73 -7.62 -6.31 -1.31
N ALA A 74 -8.06 -6.74 -2.49
CA ALA A 74 -9.47 -6.65 -2.89
C ALA A 74 -10.40 -7.46 -1.96
N ALA A 75 -9.96 -8.63 -1.51
CA ALA A 75 -10.74 -9.46 -0.59
C ALA A 75 -10.91 -8.80 0.80
N TYR A 76 -9.90 -8.07 1.31
CA TYR A 76 -10.04 -7.30 2.56
C TYR A 76 -11.11 -6.22 2.43
N THR A 77 -11.06 -5.41 1.37
CA THR A 77 -12.01 -4.32 1.16
C THR A 77 -13.43 -4.84 0.86
N ALA A 78 -13.56 -5.99 0.19
CA ALA A 78 -14.85 -6.65 -0.02
C ALA A 78 -15.54 -7.08 1.30
N LEU A 79 -14.77 -7.22 2.37
CA LEU A 79 -15.25 -7.48 3.73
C LEU A 79 -15.35 -6.20 4.60
N ASP A 80 -15.28 -5.02 3.98
CA ASP A 80 -15.26 -3.72 4.66
C ASP A 80 -14.12 -3.58 5.68
N ARG A 81 -12.98 -4.24 5.41
CA ARG A 81 -11.77 -4.16 6.22
C ARG A 81 -10.78 -3.17 5.61
N PRO A 82 -10.22 -2.24 6.40
CA PRO A 82 -9.29 -1.24 5.90
C PRO A 82 -8.04 -1.84 5.24
N VAL A 83 -7.63 -1.24 4.12
CA VAL A 83 -6.38 -1.56 3.43
C VAL A 83 -5.57 -0.28 3.24
N LEU A 84 -4.31 -0.30 3.67
CA LEU A 84 -3.34 0.78 3.43
C LEU A 84 -2.24 0.26 2.50
N GLY A 85 -2.16 0.83 1.29
CA GLY A 85 -1.06 0.61 0.35
C GLY A 85 -0.05 1.76 0.38
N ILE A 86 1.24 1.45 0.48
CA ILE A 86 2.33 2.44 0.51
C ILE A 86 3.29 2.14 -0.64
N CYS A 87 3.57 3.12 -1.52
CA CYS A 87 4.44 3.00 -2.68
C CYS A 87 3.97 1.83 -3.58
N LEU A 88 4.74 0.76 -3.74
CA LEU A 88 4.32 -0.45 -4.45
C LEU A 88 2.94 -0.94 -3.96
N GLY A 89 2.66 -0.87 -2.66
CA GLY A 89 1.36 -1.25 -2.11
C GLY A 89 0.21 -0.42 -2.68
N SER A 90 0.39 0.88 -2.92
CA SER A 90 -0.65 1.72 -3.55
C SER A 90 -0.86 1.37 -5.03
N GLN A 91 0.21 1.03 -5.73
CA GLN A 91 0.18 0.58 -7.13
C GLN A 91 -0.55 -0.77 -7.26
N LEU A 92 -0.30 -1.69 -6.33
CA LEU A 92 -1.01 -2.98 -6.26
C LEU A 92 -2.49 -2.80 -5.92
N LEU A 93 -2.82 -1.85 -5.04
CA LEU A 93 -4.21 -1.53 -4.72
C LEU A 93 -4.94 -0.97 -5.95
N ALA A 94 -4.32 -0.05 -6.70
CA ALA A 94 -4.87 0.42 -7.96
C ALA A 94 -5.10 -0.73 -8.96
N ARG A 95 -4.10 -1.62 -9.11
CA ARG A 95 -4.20 -2.83 -9.94
C ARG A 95 -5.37 -3.73 -9.52
N ALA A 96 -5.55 -3.94 -8.21
CA ALA A 96 -6.62 -4.78 -7.66
C ALA A 96 -8.03 -4.31 -8.07
N TYR A 97 -8.16 -3.03 -8.40
CA TYR A 97 -9.42 -2.41 -8.84
C TYR A 97 -9.43 -2.02 -10.32
N GLY A 98 -8.50 -2.53 -11.12
CA GLY A 98 -8.45 -2.31 -12.57
C GLY A 98 -7.85 -0.98 -12.99
N GLY A 99 -7.11 -0.30 -12.12
CA GLY A 99 -6.24 0.82 -12.49
C GLY A 99 -5.00 0.35 -13.24
N ASP A 100 -4.56 1.14 -14.22
CA ASP A 100 -3.35 0.85 -14.99
C ASP A 100 -2.10 1.29 -14.25
N ASN A 101 -1.05 0.46 -14.28
CA ASN A 101 0.28 0.81 -13.77
C ASN A 101 1.18 1.25 -14.94
N HIS A 102 1.79 2.42 -14.82
CA HIS A 102 2.66 3.04 -15.82
C HIS A 102 4.11 3.01 -15.32
N LEU A 103 4.96 2.25 -16.03
CA LEU A 103 6.34 1.98 -15.60
C LEU A 103 7.29 3.05 -16.10
N GLY A 104 8.18 3.54 -15.23
CA GLY A 104 9.29 4.41 -15.57
C GLY A 104 8.89 5.81 -16.08
N VAL A 105 7.66 6.25 -15.89
CA VAL A 105 7.15 7.52 -16.47
C VAL A 105 7.03 8.65 -15.43
N ALA A 106 7.23 8.37 -14.16
CA ALA A 106 7.07 9.33 -13.06
C ALA A 106 8.28 9.28 -12.11
N LEU A 107 9.47 9.57 -12.65
CA LEU A 107 10.69 9.59 -11.82
C LEU A 107 10.65 10.75 -10.83
N GLU A 108 10.39 10.42 -9.57
CA GLU A 108 10.40 11.37 -8.46
C GLU A 108 11.30 10.85 -7.35
N PHE A 109 12.20 11.72 -6.88
CA PHE A 109 13.10 11.45 -5.77
C PHE A 109 13.32 12.70 -4.95
N GLY A 110 12.99 12.65 -3.66
CA GLY A 110 13.18 13.75 -2.72
C GLY A 110 11.88 14.24 -2.08
N TRP A 111 11.97 15.39 -1.42
CA TRP A 111 10.83 16.03 -0.79
C TRP A 111 10.06 16.85 -1.83
N VAL A 112 8.78 16.54 -2.00
CA VAL A 112 7.88 17.20 -2.93
C VAL A 112 6.61 17.61 -2.19
N ASP A 113 6.17 18.84 -2.42
CA ASP A 113 4.90 19.32 -1.86
C ASP A 113 3.72 18.68 -2.61
N VAL A 114 2.81 18.09 -1.84
CA VAL A 114 1.53 17.59 -2.32
C VAL A 114 0.40 18.44 -1.76
N SER A 115 -0.67 18.59 -2.55
CA SER A 115 -1.84 19.37 -2.15
C SER A 115 -3.09 18.49 -2.15
N LEU A 116 -3.92 18.67 -1.14
CA LEU A 116 -5.22 18.02 -1.06
C LEU A 116 -6.13 18.49 -2.20
N THR A 117 -6.76 17.55 -2.88
CA THR A 117 -7.90 17.83 -3.75
C THR A 117 -9.14 18.19 -2.93
N ASP A 118 -10.21 18.63 -3.58
CA ASP A 118 -11.48 18.91 -2.88
C ASP A 118 -12.04 17.64 -2.20
N ALA A 119 -11.92 16.51 -2.86
CA ALA A 119 -12.29 15.21 -2.28
C ALA A 119 -11.40 14.85 -1.08
N GLY A 120 -10.07 15.06 -1.18
CA GLY A 120 -9.14 14.82 -0.06
C GLY A 120 -9.43 15.71 1.15
N ARG A 121 -9.88 16.95 0.96
CA ARG A 121 -10.31 17.82 2.08
C ARG A 121 -11.58 17.34 2.76
N ALA A 122 -12.46 16.70 2.02
CA ALA A 122 -13.71 16.15 2.55
C ALA A 122 -13.53 14.76 3.16
N ASP A 123 -12.37 14.11 2.93
CA ASP A 123 -12.07 12.79 3.45
C ASP A 123 -11.83 12.83 4.97
N PRO A 124 -12.49 11.96 5.75
CA PRO A 124 -12.36 11.97 7.22
C PRO A 124 -10.95 11.65 7.71
N VAL A 125 -10.15 10.89 6.95
CA VAL A 125 -8.76 10.53 7.29
C VAL A 125 -7.83 11.71 7.02
N LEU A 126 -8.03 12.42 5.90
CA LEU A 126 -7.16 13.49 5.44
C LEU A 126 -7.57 14.89 5.93
N SER A 127 -8.76 15.04 6.53
CA SER A 127 -9.31 16.33 6.94
C SER A 127 -8.46 17.09 7.99
N GLN A 128 -7.58 16.38 8.69
CA GLN A 128 -6.71 16.96 9.74
C GLN A 128 -5.31 17.32 9.23
N VAL A 129 -4.95 16.97 7.99
CA VAL A 129 -3.63 17.34 7.45
C VAL A 129 -3.71 18.73 6.78
N PRO A 130 -2.57 19.48 6.71
CA PRO A 130 -2.52 20.77 6.01
C PRO A 130 -2.93 20.64 4.54
N GLN A 131 -3.47 21.74 3.96
CA GLN A 131 -3.85 21.80 2.55
C GLN A 131 -2.69 21.42 1.61
N THR A 132 -1.47 21.80 1.98
CA THR A 132 -0.24 21.46 1.26
C THR A 132 0.79 21.03 2.29
N PHE A 133 1.47 19.94 2.03
CA PHE A 133 2.49 19.39 2.93
C PHE A 133 3.55 18.60 2.14
N PRO A 134 4.81 18.55 2.62
CA PRO A 134 5.86 17.79 1.96
C PRO A 134 5.70 16.30 2.21
N ILE A 135 5.89 15.51 1.14
CA ILE A 135 6.05 14.06 1.19
C ILE A 135 7.37 13.68 0.55
N PHE A 136 8.09 12.73 1.15
CA PHE A 136 9.26 12.15 0.51
C PHE A 136 8.81 11.16 -0.57
N GLN A 137 9.19 11.43 -1.80
CA GLN A 137 8.95 10.58 -2.97
C GLN A 137 10.20 9.77 -3.31
N TRP A 138 10.00 8.51 -3.65
CA TRP A 138 11.03 7.64 -4.24
C TRP A 138 10.35 6.58 -5.09
N HIS A 139 10.04 6.95 -6.31
CA HIS A 139 9.42 6.05 -7.27
C HIS A 139 9.70 6.48 -8.72
N SER A 140 9.56 5.54 -9.64
CA SER A 140 9.60 5.77 -11.09
C SER A 140 8.29 5.39 -11.76
N ASP A 141 7.47 4.60 -11.09
CA ASP A 141 6.21 4.09 -11.59
C ASP A 141 5.04 4.86 -10.97
N THR A 142 3.98 5.00 -11.73
CA THR A 142 2.73 5.60 -11.26
C THR A 142 1.53 4.75 -11.71
N PHE A 143 0.33 5.16 -11.35
CA PHE A 143 -0.89 4.45 -11.71
C PHE A 143 -2.04 5.42 -11.98
N THR A 144 -3.04 4.95 -12.73
CA THR A 144 -4.31 5.66 -12.83
C THR A 144 -5.20 5.28 -11.64
N LEU A 145 -6.03 6.22 -11.21
CA LEU A 145 -7.10 5.86 -10.26
C LEU A 145 -8.02 4.84 -10.94
N PRO A 146 -8.39 3.77 -10.24
CA PRO A 146 -9.33 2.82 -10.78
C PRO A 146 -10.68 3.48 -11.05
N PRO A 147 -11.47 2.98 -12.01
CA PRO A 147 -12.84 3.44 -12.22
C PRO A 147 -13.65 3.21 -10.95
N GLY A 148 -14.26 4.29 -10.42
CA GLY A 148 -14.97 4.33 -9.13
C GLY A 148 -16.21 3.48 -9.04
#